data_816a72ce82395884249f906fd1437fd4
#
_entry.id   816a72ce82395884249f906fd1437fd4
#
_cell.length_a   1.000
_cell.length_b   1.000
_cell.length_c   1.000
_cell.angle_alpha   90.00
_cell.angle_beta   90.00
_cell.angle_gamma   90.00
#
_symmetry.space_group_name_H-M   'P 1'
#
loop_
_entity.id
_entity.type
_entity.pdbx_description
1 polymer ?
#
loop_
_entity_poly.entity_id
_entity_poly.type
_entity_poly.pdbx_seq_one_letter_code
_entity_poly.pdbx_strand_id
1 'polypeptide(L)'
;GVNLSEDMSAEVDKELALRQMSFAQLNDSPEVLNALEEEMIEPLCRRLRQTGCSGAFVLLDATVNTRMEGAEHSRAGLYVQKSGADTPTVPLLLYRGSAEVGKAHSVMPHRKWRMEFQTDQFPDYDRWMTPGSAPLYQSYTLTERFELPGTSEEVQLFLLPLRGRDGTMYGLCGFEISESYFKQNFAQPTGFDRLSRLLAPAGDGLAADAALSSGTTGGYYHAPRNTLVLRSMGGGLTQLTGPDSAYAGISQLCRLSESQSYRLAVCIPMADYRRLVFSGNLQMLLIGLFIAFFVVFCCMNFHRRILSPAFRQFEEDRRESRRRMDELQLERQQMQTELSRLADVCRNESVPDAFQTFVAGIPTLTKTERRIFDGYAAGLRTREIVEQLDIKDSTLRFH
;
A
#
# COMPACT_ATOMS: atom_id res chain seq x y z
N GLY A 1 -20.61 18.33 5.92
CA GLY A 1 -21.56 18.71 7.01
C GLY A 1 -21.52 20.22 7.27
N VAL A 2 -20.40 20.78 7.69
CA VAL A 2 -20.27 22.21 8.06
C VAL A 2 -20.85 23.12 6.98
N ASN A 3 -20.39 23.00 5.75
CA ASN A 3 -20.91 23.80 4.64
C ASN A 3 -22.43 23.65 4.40
N LEU A 4 -23.00 22.46 4.70
CA LEU A 4 -24.45 22.26 4.62
C LEU A 4 -25.15 23.11 5.69
N SER A 5 -24.68 23.05 6.94
CA SER A 5 -25.25 23.81 8.04
C SER A 5 -25.12 25.31 7.80
N GLU A 6 -23.97 25.77 7.31
CA GLU A 6 -23.75 27.20 6.98
C GLU A 6 -24.67 27.68 5.85
N ASP A 7 -24.75 26.90 4.75
CA ASP A 7 -25.66 27.21 3.62
C ASP A 7 -27.11 27.30 4.11
N MET A 8 -27.57 26.30 4.87
CA MET A 8 -28.96 26.25 5.33
C MET A 8 -29.25 27.35 6.36
N SER A 9 -28.38 27.60 7.31
CA SER A 9 -28.55 28.71 8.28
C SER A 9 -28.59 30.08 7.62
N ALA A 10 -27.76 30.26 6.56
CA ALA A 10 -27.76 31.50 5.80
C ALA A 10 -29.09 31.76 5.05
N GLU A 11 -29.72 30.71 4.51
CA GLU A 11 -31.03 30.84 3.88
C GLU A 11 -32.13 31.18 4.90
N VAL A 12 -32.10 30.58 6.12
CA VAL A 12 -33.00 30.97 7.19
C VAL A 12 -32.79 32.44 7.59
N ASP A 13 -31.55 32.85 7.85
CA ASP A 13 -31.23 34.23 8.19
C ASP A 13 -31.72 35.23 7.11
N LYS A 14 -31.51 34.90 5.83
CA LYS A 14 -31.93 35.70 4.67
C LYS A 14 -33.45 35.84 4.61
N GLU A 15 -34.18 34.75 4.75
CA GLU A 15 -35.66 34.78 4.66
C GLU A 15 -36.30 35.53 5.87
N LEU A 16 -35.77 35.31 7.08
CA LEU A 16 -36.22 36.03 8.28
C LEU A 16 -35.95 37.53 8.14
N ALA A 17 -34.78 37.92 7.64
CA ALA A 17 -34.45 39.33 7.40
C ALA A 17 -35.34 39.96 6.33
N LEU A 18 -35.60 39.26 5.23
CA LEU A 18 -36.46 39.72 4.12
C LEU A 18 -37.88 40.03 4.63
N ARG A 19 -38.41 39.20 5.53
CA ARG A 19 -39.77 39.30 6.05
C ARG A 19 -39.85 40.09 7.37
N GLN A 20 -38.71 40.54 7.89
CA GLN A 20 -38.60 41.24 9.16
C GLN A 20 -39.26 40.51 10.35
N MET A 21 -39.08 39.18 10.39
CA MET A 21 -39.66 38.29 11.39
C MET A 21 -38.61 37.56 12.22
N SER A 22 -38.98 37.15 13.43
CA SER A 22 -38.15 36.26 14.26
C SER A 22 -38.40 34.81 13.91
N PHE A 23 -37.44 33.91 14.25
CA PHE A 23 -37.59 32.49 14.02
C PHE A 23 -38.84 31.88 14.67
N ALA A 24 -39.19 32.33 15.88
CA ALA A 24 -40.40 31.85 16.58
C ALA A 24 -41.71 32.11 15.81
N GLN A 25 -41.73 33.18 14.98
CA GLN A 25 -42.89 33.54 14.15
C GLN A 25 -43.05 32.67 12.91
N LEU A 26 -42.10 31.72 12.62
CA LEU A 26 -42.26 30.70 11.58
C LEU A 26 -43.35 29.70 11.91
N ASN A 27 -43.61 29.46 13.19
CA ASN A 27 -44.71 28.60 13.60
C ASN A 27 -46.03 29.15 13.06
N ASP A 28 -46.88 28.28 12.56
CA ASP A 28 -48.16 28.63 11.93
C ASP A 28 -48.01 29.51 10.64
N SER A 29 -46.82 29.51 10.03
CA SER A 29 -46.54 30.29 8.79
C SER A 29 -46.17 29.34 7.63
N PRO A 30 -47.11 28.55 7.12
CA PRO A 30 -46.85 27.54 6.10
C PRO A 30 -46.27 28.14 4.79
N GLU A 31 -46.67 29.37 4.44
CA GLU A 31 -46.15 30.08 3.27
C GLU A 31 -44.67 30.39 3.38
N VAL A 32 -44.21 30.79 4.57
CA VAL A 32 -42.81 31.13 4.84
C VAL A 32 -41.96 29.84 4.90
N LEU A 33 -42.48 28.82 5.59
CA LEU A 33 -41.83 27.52 5.67
C LEU A 33 -41.69 26.88 4.26
N ASN A 34 -42.71 26.98 3.41
CA ASN A 34 -42.66 26.52 2.04
C ASN A 34 -41.62 27.31 1.19
N ALA A 35 -41.53 28.63 1.38
CA ALA A 35 -40.51 29.44 0.72
C ALA A 35 -39.07 29.05 1.17
N LEU A 36 -38.87 28.74 2.45
CA LEU A 36 -37.61 28.26 2.96
C LEU A 36 -37.25 26.87 2.35
N GLU A 37 -38.23 25.96 2.26
CA GLU A 37 -38.01 24.68 1.63
C GLU A 37 -37.64 24.82 0.15
N GLU A 38 -38.23 25.75 -0.58
CA GLU A 38 -37.92 26.06 -1.99
C GLU A 38 -36.47 26.52 -2.16
N GLU A 39 -35.96 27.38 -1.30
CA GLU A 39 -34.59 27.87 -1.34
C GLU A 39 -33.56 26.81 -0.89
N MET A 40 -33.94 25.90 0.02
CA MET A 40 -33.05 24.88 0.60
C MET A 40 -32.92 23.61 -0.21
N ILE A 41 -33.95 23.23 -1.02
CA ILE A 41 -34.00 21.91 -1.65
C ILE A 41 -32.85 21.70 -2.64
N GLU A 42 -32.52 22.69 -3.47
CA GLU A 42 -31.46 22.54 -4.47
C GLU A 42 -30.05 22.42 -3.80
N PRO A 43 -29.66 23.31 -2.88
CA PRO A 43 -28.41 23.15 -2.11
C PRO A 43 -28.35 21.80 -1.39
N LEU A 44 -29.45 21.35 -0.77
CA LEU A 44 -29.52 20.05 -0.09
C LEU A 44 -29.24 18.88 -1.05
N CYS A 45 -29.92 18.86 -2.19
CA CYS A 45 -29.77 17.85 -3.23
C CYS A 45 -28.34 17.85 -3.80
N ARG A 46 -27.78 19.03 -4.05
CA ARG A 46 -26.41 19.18 -4.55
C ARG A 46 -25.39 18.63 -3.54
N ARG A 47 -25.54 18.96 -2.26
CA ARG A 47 -24.66 18.45 -1.20
C ARG A 47 -24.79 16.92 -1.05
N LEU A 48 -26.01 16.39 -1.11
CA LEU A 48 -26.21 14.92 -1.07
C LEU A 48 -25.51 14.19 -2.21
N ARG A 49 -25.59 14.72 -3.45
CA ARG A 49 -24.91 14.12 -4.60
C ARG A 49 -23.39 14.13 -4.49
N GLN A 50 -22.83 15.06 -3.73
CA GLN A 50 -21.37 15.19 -3.49
C GLN A 50 -20.85 14.29 -2.37
N THR A 51 -21.73 13.58 -1.68
CA THR A 51 -21.37 12.73 -0.53
C THR A 51 -21.69 11.25 -0.80
N GLY A 52 -20.94 10.37 -0.16
CA GLY A 52 -21.23 8.93 -0.11
C GLY A 52 -22.30 8.59 0.93
N CYS A 53 -23.34 9.41 1.06
CA CYS A 53 -24.44 9.25 2.00
C CYS A 53 -25.72 8.85 1.26
N SER A 54 -26.64 8.15 1.95
CA SER A 54 -27.92 7.70 1.40
C SER A 54 -28.97 8.80 1.36
N GLY A 55 -28.94 9.72 2.34
CA GLY A 55 -29.88 10.81 2.45
C GLY A 55 -29.26 12.07 3.03
N ALA A 56 -30.00 13.17 2.90
CA ALA A 56 -29.69 14.46 3.53
C ALA A 56 -30.99 15.09 4.01
N PHE A 57 -30.91 15.84 5.11
CA PHE A 57 -32.08 16.45 5.69
C PHE A 57 -31.77 17.82 6.32
N VAL A 58 -32.82 18.62 6.40
CA VAL A 58 -32.92 19.85 7.18
C VAL A 58 -34.19 19.75 8.00
N LEU A 59 -34.11 19.88 9.30
CA LEU A 59 -35.23 19.87 10.23
C LEU A 59 -35.22 21.19 10.96
N LEU A 60 -36.28 21.99 10.80
CA LEU A 60 -36.47 23.30 11.46
C LEU A 60 -37.26 23.11 12.75
N ASP A 61 -36.91 23.82 13.82
CA ASP A 61 -37.67 23.78 15.08
C ASP A 61 -38.94 24.68 14.98
N ALA A 62 -39.69 24.44 13.91
CA ALA A 62 -40.93 25.12 13.61
C ALA A 62 -41.93 24.13 12.96
N THR A 63 -43.22 24.39 13.08
CA THR A 63 -44.28 23.54 12.46
C THR A 63 -45.26 24.41 11.68
N VAL A 64 -45.87 23.87 10.66
CA VAL A 64 -46.84 24.55 9.81
C VAL A 64 -48.17 24.85 10.55
N ASN A 65 -48.45 24.11 11.61
CA ASN A 65 -49.68 24.31 12.39
C ASN A 65 -49.55 23.82 13.82
N THR A 66 -49.39 24.71 14.77
CA THR A 66 -49.26 24.44 16.22
C THR A 66 -50.57 23.96 16.86
N ARG A 67 -51.72 24.02 16.18
CA ARG A 67 -53.01 23.63 16.68
C ARG A 67 -53.39 22.18 16.41
N MET A 68 -52.57 21.47 15.64
CA MET A 68 -52.80 20.04 15.39
C MET A 68 -52.45 19.23 16.62
N GLU A 69 -53.18 18.14 16.84
CA GLU A 69 -52.83 17.16 17.83
C GLU A 69 -51.45 16.52 17.51
N GLY A 70 -50.53 16.53 18.48
CA GLY A 70 -49.14 16.09 18.28
C GLY A 70 -48.22 17.12 17.62
N ALA A 71 -48.66 18.41 17.53
CA ALA A 71 -47.88 19.48 16.94
C ALA A 71 -46.58 19.76 17.70
N GLU A 72 -46.50 19.42 18.99
CA GLU A 72 -45.32 19.51 19.83
C GLU A 72 -44.18 18.63 19.32
N HIS A 73 -44.49 17.54 18.60
CA HIS A 73 -43.52 16.63 17.97
C HIS A 73 -43.40 16.80 16.46
N SER A 74 -44.15 17.71 15.87
CA SER A 74 -44.15 17.96 14.43
C SER A 74 -43.16 19.09 14.08
N ARG A 75 -42.31 18.82 13.09
CA ARG A 75 -41.29 19.78 12.65
C ARG A 75 -41.19 19.83 11.14
N ALA A 76 -41.24 21.02 10.59
CA ALA A 76 -41.07 21.30 9.17
C ALA A 76 -39.64 21.08 8.71
N GLY A 77 -39.46 20.86 7.42
CA GLY A 77 -38.16 20.75 6.79
C GLY A 77 -38.13 19.75 5.65
N LEU A 78 -36.96 19.47 5.14
CA LEU A 78 -36.71 18.65 3.98
C LEU A 78 -35.97 17.37 4.34
N TYR A 79 -36.38 16.23 3.77
CA TYR A 79 -35.65 14.99 3.83
C TYR A 79 -35.65 14.29 2.48
N VAL A 80 -34.47 14.17 1.90
CA VAL A 80 -34.24 13.64 0.56
C VAL A 80 -33.31 12.43 0.64
N GLN A 81 -33.68 11.33 -0.05
CA GLN A 81 -32.86 10.13 -0.15
C GLN A 81 -32.54 9.78 -1.59
N LYS A 82 -31.41 9.09 -1.81
CA LYS A 82 -31.05 8.44 -3.09
C LYS A 82 -31.85 7.15 -3.23
N SER A 83 -32.44 6.92 -4.41
CA SER A 83 -33.33 5.77 -4.66
C SER A 83 -32.59 4.50 -5.10
N GLY A 84 -31.27 4.46 -5.10
CA GLY A 84 -30.48 3.31 -5.55
C GLY A 84 -29.00 3.49 -5.38
N ALA A 85 -28.22 2.73 -6.16
CA ALA A 85 -26.77 2.81 -6.14
C ALA A 85 -26.26 4.25 -6.39
N ASP A 86 -25.13 4.59 -5.78
CA ASP A 86 -24.55 5.94 -5.86
C ASP A 86 -23.98 6.22 -7.26
N THR A 87 -24.81 6.84 -8.09
CA THR A 87 -24.44 7.30 -9.42
C THR A 87 -24.70 8.81 -9.52
N PRO A 88 -24.00 9.54 -10.39
CA PRO A 88 -24.22 10.98 -10.56
C PRO A 88 -25.67 11.37 -10.93
N THR A 89 -26.39 10.43 -11.54
CA THR A 89 -27.76 10.62 -12.02
C THR A 89 -28.80 9.88 -11.19
N VAL A 90 -28.42 9.39 -9.98
CA VAL A 90 -29.38 8.67 -9.13
C VAL A 90 -30.59 9.54 -8.83
N PRO A 91 -31.83 9.02 -9.03
CA PRO A 91 -33.03 9.75 -8.68
C PRO A 91 -33.09 10.01 -7.17
N LEU A 92 -33.56 11.19 -6.81
CA LEU A 92 -33.76 11.57 -5.42
C LEU A 92 -35.26 11.51 -5.11
N LEU A 93 -35.58 11.06 -3.91
CA LEU A 93 -36.94 10.91 -3.40
C LEU A 93 -37.13 11.76 -2.16
N LEU A 94 -38.24 12.48 -2.11
CA LEU A 94 -38.64 13.30 -0.98
C LEU A 94 -39.39 12.44 0.05
N TYR A 95 -38.92 12.43 1.26
CA TYR A 95 -39.58 11.76 2.41
C TYR A 95 -40.27 12.73 3.34
N ARG A 96 -39.73 13.95 3.49
CA ARG A 96 -40.33 15.05 4.29
C ARG A 96 -40.20 16.36 3.51
N GLY A 97 -41.17 17.23 3.70
CA GLY A 97 -41.24 18.55 3.08
C GLY A 97 -42.42 18.70 2.13
N SER A 98 -42.58 19.87 1.53
CA SER A 98 -43.61 20.16 0.55
C SER A 98 -43.48 19.31 -0.71
N ALA A 99 -44.53 18.55 -1.01
CA ALA A 99 -44.56 17.76 -2.25
C ALA A 99 -44.55 18.64 -3.52
N GLU A 100 -45.03 19.86 -3.45
CA GLU A 100 -45.02 20.83 -4.56
C GLU A 100 -43.60 21.29 -4.83
N VAL A 101 -42.87 21.70 -3.79
CA VAL A 101 -41.47 22.04 -3.85
C VAL A 101 -40.63 20.89 -4.41
N GLY A 102 -40.84 19.67 -3.87
CA GLY A 102 -40.12 18.50 -4.37
C GLY A 102 -40.33 18.27 -5.86
N LYS A 103 -41.57 18.33 -6.36
CA LYS A 103 -41.90 18.16 -7.78
C LYS A 103 -41.28 19.24 -8.65
N ALA A 104 -41.31 20.50 -8.21
CA ALA A 104 -40.72 21.61 -8.94
C ALA A 104 -39.20 21.40 -9.19
N HIS A 105 -38.50 20.77 -8.25
CA HIS A 105 -37.07 20.44 -8.31
C HIS A 105 -36.75 19.01 -8.78
N SER A 106 -37.72 18.31 -9.38
CA SER A 106 -37.55 16.91 -9.85
C SER A 106 -37.19 15.92 -8.74
N VAL A 107 -37.59 16.19 -7.52
CA VAL A 107 -37.50 15.29 -6.35
C VAL A 107 -38.89 14.75 -6.05
N MET A 108 -39.16 13.52 -6.52
CA MET A 108 -40.51 12.96 -6.41
C MET A 108 -40.81 12.47 -4.98
N PRO A 109 -42.04 12.74 -4.48
CA PRO A 109 -42.44 12.22 -3.17
C PRO A 109 -42.40 10.68 -3.13
N HIS A 110 -41.75 10.14 -2.10
CA HIS A 110 -41.75 8.72 -1.83
C HIS A 110 -43.15 8.26 -1.34
N ARG A 111 -43.50 6.96 -1.52
CA ARG A 111 -44.78 6.40 -1.05
C ARG A 111 -45.04 6.57 0.46
N LYS A 112 -43.97 6.72 1.26
CA LYS A 112 -43.99 6.97 2.71
C LYS A 112 -43.78 8.44 3.06
N TRP A 113 -43.96 9.31 2.07
CA TRP A 113 -43.85 10.74 2.24
C TRP A 113 -44.81 11.30 3.27
N ARG A 114 -44.38 12.29 4.03
CA ARG A 114 -45.18 13.12 4.93
C ARG A 114 -44.68 14.56 4.84
N MET A 115 -45.57 15.51 5.21
CA MET A 115 -45.22 16.93 5.17
C MET A 115 -44.13 17.29 6.18
N GLU A 116 -44.23 16.76 7.42
CA GLU A 116 -43.35 17.09 8.51
C GLU A 116 -42.69 15.86 9.14
N PHE A 117 -41.64 16.09 9.90
CA PHE A 117 -41.02 15.10 10.76
C PHE A 117 -41.83 14.87 12.01
N GLN A 118 -41.79 13.67 12.56
CA GLN A 118 -42.33 13.29 13.87
C GLN A 118 -41.16 13.01 14.80
N THR A 119 -40.88 13.95 15.72
CA THR A 119 -39.63 13.97 16.52
C THR A 119 -39.69 13.07 17.75
N ASP A 120 -40.91 12.71 18.21
CA ASP A 120 -41.12 11.71 19.27
C ASP A 120 -40.58 10.32 18.94
N GLN A 121 -40.39 10.06 17.65
CA GLN A 121 -39.87 8.77 17.13
C GLN A 121 -38.35 8.75 16.96
N PHE A 122 -37.68 9.87 17.19
CA PHE A 122 -36.22 9.93 17.14
C PHE A 122 -35.61 9.72 18.52
N PRO A 123 -34.68 8.78 18.69
CA PRO A 123 -33.99 8.63 19.96
C PRO A 123 -33.12 9.89 20.22
N ASP A 124 -33.12 10.34 21.45
CA ASP A 124 -32.29 11.47 21.91
C ASP A 124 -32.53 12.83 21.18
N TYR A 125 -33.73 13.05 20.57
CA TYR A 125 -34.01 14.30 19.85
C TYR A 125 -33.73 15.55 20.69
N ASP A 126 -34.23 15.60 21.93
CA ASP A 126 -34.04 16.75 22.84
C ASP A 126 -32.57 17.01 23.14
N ARG A 127 -31.77 15.96 23.21
CA ARG A 127 -30.31 16.07 23.37
C ARG A 127 -29.65 16.66 22.13
N TRP A 128 -30.11 16.31 20.94
CA TRP A 128 -29.56 16.86 19.69
C TRP A 128 -29.90 18.35 19.52
N MET A 129 -31.07 18.75 20.00
CA MET A 129 -31.54 20.14 19.96
C MET A 129 -30.92 21.01 21.03
N THR A 130 -30.20 20.46 22.00
CA THR A 130 -29.55 21.24 23.06
C THR A 130 -28.36 22.04 22.50
N PRO A 131 -28.38 23.38 22.59
CA PRO A 131 -27.30 24.20 22.05
C PRO A 131 -25.98 23.94 22.78
N GLY A 132 -24.95 23.49 22.06
CA GLY A 132 -23.57 23.45 22.56
C GLY A 132 -22.85 24.77 22.34
N SER A 133 -21.84 25.08 23.14
CA SER A 133 -20.99 26.27 22.97
C SER A 133 -19.83 26.07 21.99
N ALA A 134 -19.65 24.84 21.48
CA ALA A 134 -18.55 24.52 20.59
C ALA A 134 -18.72 25.16 19.19
N PRO A 135 -17.62 25.45 18.49
CA PRO A 135 -17.66 25.87 17.10
C PRO A 135 -18.34 24.82 16.21
N LEU A 136 -18.95 25.24 15.10
CA LEU A 136 -19.73 24.37 14.22
C LEU A 136 -18.96 23.15 13.76
N TYR A 137 -17.67 23.29 13.43
CA TYR A 137 -16.80 22.20 13.01
C TYR A 137 -16.48 21.14 14.10
N GLN A 138 -16.86 21.43 15.35
CA GLN A 138 -16.79 20.51 16.49
C GLN A 138 -18.17 20.11 17.02
N SER A 139 -19.23 20.71 16.49
CA SER A 139 -20.62 20.54 16.97
C SER A 139 -21.39 19.47 16.20
N TYR A 140 -20.72 18.49 15.59
CA TYR A 140 -21.39 17.43 14.89
C TYR A 140 -21.51 16.18 15.77
N THR A 141 -22.56 15.42 15.52
CA THR A 141 -22.87 14.16 16.23
C THR A 141 -23.18 13.09 15.21
N LEU A 142 -22.61 11.90 15.35
CA LEU A 142 -23.05 10.71 14.65
C LEU A 142 -23.92 9.92 15.64
N THR A 143 -25.16 9.60 15.25
CA THR A 143 -26.07 8.83 16.11
C THR A 143 -25.64 7.36 16.18
N GLU A 144 -26.11 6.65 17.18
CA GLU A 144 -26.13 5.21 17.12
C GLU A 144 -27.06 4.74 15.99
N ARG A 145 -26.92 3.47 15.58
CA ARG A 145 -27.82 2.87 14.61
C ARG A 145 -29.22 2.73 15.21
N PHE A 146 -30.23 3.15 14.48
CA PHE A 146 -31.63 2.99 14.86
C PHE A 146 -32.49 2.78 13.63
N GLU A 147 -33.70 2.22 13.83
CA GLU A 147 -34.67 2.07 12.76
C GLU A 147 -35.30 3.43 12.44
N LEU A 148 -35.21 3.83 11.17
CA LEU A 148 -35.78 5.12 10.72
C LEU A 148 -37.29 5.08 10.80
N PRO A 149 -37.93 6.02 11.52
CA PRO A 149 -39.40 6.02 11.73
C PRO A 149 -40.21 5.93 10.45
N GLY A 150 -41.17 4.99 10.44
CA GLY A 150 -42.00 4.73 9.27
C GLY A 150 -41.34 3.96 8.14
N THR A 151 -40.13 3.47 8.34
CA THR A 151 -39.43 2.57 7.42
C THR A 151 -38.97 1.32 8.17
N SER A 152 -38.38 0.37 7.49
CA SER A 152 -37.66 -0.76 8.07
C SER A 152 -36.15 -0.62 7.84
N GLU A 153 -35.69 0.61 7.63
CA GLU A 153 -34.29 0.89 7.35
C GLU A 153 -33.54 1.24 8.63
N GLU A 154 -32.47 0.52 8.88
CA GLU A 154 -31.51 0.86 9.92
C GLU A 154 -30.58 1.96 9.40
N VAL A 155 -30.47 3.05 10.15
CA VAL A 155 -29.72 4.24 9.75
C VAL A 155 -28.82 4.74 10.87
N GLN A 156 -27.79 5.46 10.49
CA GLN A 156 -27.06 6.39 11.34
C GLN A 156 -27.16 7.79 10.74
N LEU A 157 -27.39 8.79 11.58
CA LEU A 157 -27.48 10.19 11.16
C LEU A 157 -26.23 10.96 11.60
N PHE A 158 -25.67 11.67 10.66
CA PHE A 158 -24.65 12.67 10.93
C PHE A 158 -25.30 14.03 11.08
N LEU A 159 -25.39 14.52 12.31
CA LEU A 159 -26.15 15.68 12.72
C LEU A 159 -25.26 16.91 12.90
N LEU A 160 -25.76 18.07 12.47
CA LEU A 160 -25.17 19.38 12.77
C LEU A 160 -26.28 20.33 13.18
N PRO A 161 -26.03 21.25 14.15
CA PRO A 161 -27.00 22.27 14.51
C PRO A 161 -27.10 23.32 13.39
N LEU A 162 -28.31 23.81 13.17
CA LEU A 162 -28.57 25.00 12.40
C LEU A 162 -28.67 26.19 13.39
N ARG A 163 -27.80 27.18 13.22
CA ARG A 163 -27.73 28.34 14.12
C ARG A 163 -27.72 29.62 13.34
N GLY A 164 -28.54 30.57 13.79
CA GLY A 164 -28.50 31.95 13.33
C GLY A 164 -27.23 32.67 13.75
N ARG A 165 -26.97 33.78 13.13
CA ARG A 165 -25.83 34.65 13.47
C ARG A 165 -25.86 35.16 14.88
N ASP A 166 -27.06 35.29 15.47
CA ASP A 166 -27.32 35.68 16.86
C ASP A 166 -27.18 34.50 17.86
N GLY A 167 -26.89 33.29 17.37
CA GLY A 167 -26.80 32.08 18.18
C GLY A 167 -28.14 31.38 18.40
N THR A 168 -29.22 31.86 17.83
CA THR A 168 -30.54 31.20 17.88
C THR A 168 -30.44 29.81 17.21
N MET A 169 -30.96 28.79 17.90
CA MET A 169 -31.05 27.44 17.35
C MET A 169 -32.25 27.36 16.39
N TYR A 170 -31.99 27.13 15.12
CA TYR A 170 -33.02 26.97 14.09
C TYR A 170 -33.46 25.51 13.89
N GLY A 171 -32.63 24.57 14.29
CA GLY A 171 -32.92 23.16 14.10
C GLY A 171 -31.67 22.33 13.86
N LEU A 172 -31.82 21.31 13.08
CA LEU A 172 -30.77 20.34 12.73
C LEU A 172 -30.67 20.15 11.22
N CYS A 173 -29.48 19.91 10.73
CA CYS A 173 -29.30 19.37 9.38
C CYS A 173 -28.30 18.23 9.41
N GLY A 174 -28.20 17.50 8.32
CA GLY A 174 -27.22 16.45 8.25
C GLY A 174 -27.40 15.47 7.11
N PHE A 175 -26.72 14.36 7.28
CA PHE A 175 -26.70 13.27 6.31
C PHE A 175 -27.10 11.95 6.96
N GLU A 176 -27.70 11.11 6.16
CA GLU A 176 -28.07 9.76 6.55
C GLU A 176 -27.14 8.73 5.89
N ILE A 177 -26.78 7.71 6.65
CA ILE A 177 -26.14 6.52 6.16
C ILE A 177 -27.06 5.35 6.48
N SER A 178 -27.83 4.85 5.50
CA SER A 178 -28.66 3.68 5.69
C SER A 178 -27.86 2.38 5.53
N GLU A 179 -28.28 1.33 6.24
CA GLU A 179 -27.60 0.04 6.16
C GLU A 179 -27.71 -0.58 4.77
N SER A 180 -28.88 -0.46 4.12
CA SER A 180 -29.09 -0.93 2.75
C SER A 180 -28.15 -0.23 1.75
N TYR A 181 -28.05 1.09 1.85
CA TYR A 181 -27.14 1.88 1.05
C TYR A 181 -25.67 1.54 1.33
N PHE A 182 -25.30 1.39 2.60
CA PHE A 182 -23.97 0.98 3.01
C PHE A 182 -23.61 -0.40 2.46
N LYS A 183 -24.53 -1.37 2.54
CA LYS A 183 -24.36 -2.69 1.94
C LYS A 183 -24.18 -2.62 0.42
N GLN A 184 -24.97 -1.81 -0.27
CA GLN A 184 -24.95 -1.72 -1.72
C GLN A 184 -23.68 -1.03 -2.27
N ASN A 185 -23.27 0.08 -1.66
CA ASN A 185 -22.20 0.92 -2.18
C ASN A 185 -20.81 0.55 -1.66
N PHE A 186 -20.74 -0.08 -0.49
CA PHE A 186 -19.46 -0.52 0.10
C PHE A 186 -19.18 -2.01 -0.06
N ALA A 187 -20.06 -2.78 -0.71
CA ALA A 187 -19.84 -4.18 -1.05
C ALA A 187 -19.12 -4.31 -2.40
N GLN A 188 -17.85 -3.93 -2.46
CA GLN A 188 -17.06 -4.03 -3.69
C GLN A 188 -16.52 -5.45 -3.89
N PRO A 189 -16.39 -5.93 -5.15
CA PRO A 189 -15.75 -7.20 -5.44
C PRO A 189 -14.29 -7.15 -4.99
N THR A 190 -13.86 -8.19 -4.29
CA THR A 190 -12.49 -8.35 -3.81
C THR A 190 -12.08 -9.82 -3.97
N GLY A 191 -10.79 -10.12 -3.84
CA GLY A 191 -10.31 -11.49 -3.80
C GLY A 191 -10.62 -12.25 -2.50
N PHE A 192 -11.42 -11.67 -1.59
CA PHE A 192 -11.76 -12.27 -0.31
C PHE A 192 -13.27 -12.54 -0.23
N ASP A 193 -13.65 -13.81 -0.17
CA ASP A 193 -15.06 -14.23 -0.25
C ASP A 193 -15.91 -13.77 0.93
N ARG A 194 -15.31 -13.59 2.11
CA ARG A 194 -16.01 -13.24 3.36
C ARG A 194 -15.46 -11.96 4.01
N LEU A 195 -15.19 -10.96 3.19
CA LEU A 195 -14.77 -9.66 3.70
C LEU A 195 -15.96 -8.91 4.28
N SER A 196 -15.79 -8.44 5.51
CA SER A 196 -16.78 -7.60 6.22
C SER A 196 -16.22 -6.19 6.41
N ARG A 197 -17.03 -5.19 6.16
CA ARG A 197 -16.78 -3.78 6.47
C ARG A 197 -17.76 -3.35 7.54
N LEU A 198 -17.27 -2.71 8.57
CA LEU A 198 -18.05 -2.36 9.76
C LEU A 198 -17.77 -0.91 10.11
N LEU A 199 -18.84 -0.15 10.36
CA LEU A 199 -18.79 1.17 10.98
C LEU A 199 -19.55 1.12 12.29
N ALA A 200 -18.86 1.14 13.41
CA ALA A 200 -19.45 0.94 14.74
C ALA A 200 -19.01 2.00 15.74
N PRO A 201 -19.80 2.26 16.77
CA PRO A 201 -19.36 3.02 17.94
C PRO A 201 -18.10 2.37 18.53
N ALA A 202 -17.13 3.21 18.96
CA ALA A 202 -15.93 2.75 19.61
C ALA A 202 -16.09 2.85 21.12
N GLY A 203 -15.84 1.72 21.80
CA GLY A 203 -15.79 1.57 23.25
C GLY A 203 -14.57 0.74 23.64
N ASP A 204 -14.71 -0.13 24.63
CA ASP A 204 -13.70 -1.11 25.05
C ASP A 204 -13.39 -2.15 23.96
N GLY A 205 -14.18 -2.14 22.89
CA GLY A 205 -14.06 -3.00 21.72
C GLY A 205 -14.76 -2.39 20.51
N LEU A 206 -15.15 -3.25 19.57
CA LEU A 206 -15.97 -2.92 18.41
C LEU A 206 -17.37 -3.52 18.61
N ALA A 207 -18.38 -2.70 18.81
CA ALA A 207 -19.78 -3.11 18.92
C ALA A 207 -20.31 -3.51 17.52
N ALA A 208 -20.04 -4.76 17.11
CA ALA A 208 -20.37 -5.23 15.76
C ALA A 208 -21.87 -5.46 15.55
N ASP A 209 -22.63 -5.67 16.60
CA ASP A 209 -24.09 -5.76 16.63
C ASP A 209 -24.77 -4.40 16.35
N ALA A 210 -24.13 -3.30 16.78
CA ALA A 210 -24.55 -1.93 16.52
C ALA A 210 -23.91 -1.31 15.26
N ALA A 211 -23.10 -2.06 14.52
CA ALA A 211 -22.40 -1.57 13.34
C ALA A 211 -23.32 -1.52 12.12
N LEU A 212 -23.14 -0.48 11.28
CA LEU A 212 -23.48 -0.62 9.86
C LEU A 212 -22.49 -1.57 9.23
N SER A 213 -22.97 -2.56 8.50
CA SER A 213 -22.15 -3.63 7.97
C SER A 213 -22.37 -3.89 6.49
N SER A 214 -21.30 -4.19 5.77
CA SER A 214 -21.33 -4.57 4.37
C SER A 214 -20.32 -5.70 4.10
N GLY A 215 -20.60 -6.53 3.10
CA GLY A 215 -19.75 -7.63 2.68
C GLY A 215 -19.27 -7.53 1.23
N THR A 216 -18.72 -8.61 0.73
CA THR A 216 -18.27 -8.73 -0.65
C THR A 216 -19.45 -8.97 -1.59
N THR A 217 -19.50 -8.29 -2.72
CA THR A 217 -20.54 -8.50 -3.73
C THR A 217 -20.39 -9.91 -4.35
N GLY A 218 -21.48 -10.68 -4.32
CA GLY A 218 -21.54 -12.03 -4.88
C GLY A 218 -20.91 -13.13 -4.02
N GLY A 219 -20.32 -12.80 -2.88
CA GLY A 219 -19.78 -13.74 -1.92
C GLY A 219 -20.78 -14.06 -0.78
N TYR A 220 -20.48 -15.13 -0.03
CA TYR A 220 -21.21 -15.45 1.18
C TYR A 220 -20.84 -14.46 2.29
N TYR A 221 -21.72 -13.51 2.56
CA TYR A 221 -21.50 -12.49 3.58
C TYR A 221 -21.89 -12.98 4.97
N HIS A 222 -20.97 -12.86 5.90
CA HIS A 222 -21.18 -13.17 7.30
C HIS A 222 -20.74 -12.00 8.17
N ALA A 223 -21.70 -11.23 8.66
CA ALA A 223 -21.42 -10.14 9.57
C ALA A 223 -20.95 -10.69 10.92
N PRO A 224 -19.87 -10.15 11.50
CA PRO A 224 -19.56 -10.38 12.90
C PRO A 224 -20.76 -9.98 13.78
N ARG A 225 -20.97 -10.70 14.87
CA ARG A 225 -21.98 -10.40 15.89
C ARG A 225 -21.30 -10.16 17.22
N ASN A 226 -21.99 -9.53 18.13
CA ASN A 226 -21.50 -9.18 19.46
C ASN A 226 -20.33 -8.16 19.43
N THR A 227 -19.94 -7.71 20.61
CA THR A 227 -18.77 -6.86 20.77
C THR A 227 -17.48 -7.66 20.54
N LEU A 228 -16.61 -7.16 19.70
CA LEU A 228 -15.34 -7.76 19.37
C LEU A 228 -14.22 -7.07 20.13
N VAL A 229 -13.38 -7.83 20.82
CA VAL A 229 -12.17 -7.35 21.47
C VAL A 229 -11.05 -7.19 20.42
N LEU A 230 -10.36 -6.06 20.47
CA LEU A 230 -9.30 -5.73 19.53
C LEU A 230 -7.92 -6.05 20.13
N ARG A 231 -7.10 -6.76 19.36
CA ARG A 231 -5.71 -7.04 19.71
C ARG A 231 -4.81 -6.77 18.50
N SER A 232 -3.73 -6.04 18.70
CA SER A 232 -2.74 -5.83 17.62
C SER A 232 -2.02 -7.14 17.28
N MET A 233 -1.86 -7.41 15.98
CA MET A 233 -1.12 -8.55 15.43
C MET A 233 0.26 -8.15 14.86
N GLY A 234 0.57 -6.85 14.85
CA GLY A 234 1.73 -6.30 14.15
C GLY A 234 1.45 -5.98 12.69
N GLY A 235 2.32 -5.18 12.04
CA GLY A 235 2.17 -4.79 10.64
C GLY A 235 0.89 -4.02 10.30
N GLY A 236 0.27 -3.34 11.28
CA GLY A 236 -0.99 -2.63 11.09
C GLY A 236 -2.25 -3.51 11.13
N LEU A 237 -2.10 -4.83 11.31
CA LEU A 237 -3.21 -5.77 11.42
C LEU A 237 -3.74 -5.84 12.84
N THR A 238 -5.05 -6.01 12.95
CA THR A 238 -5.79 -6.17 14.19
C THR A 238 -6.54 -7.50 14.18
N GLN A 239 -6.39 -8.27 15.25
CA GLN A 239 -7.27 -9.39 15.56
C GLN A 239 -8.51 -8.85 16.26
N LEU A 240 -9.68 -9.27 15.79
CA LEU A 240 -10.97 -8.96 16.39
C LEU A 240 -11.57 -10.28 16.88
N THR A 241 -11.76 -10.41 18.19
CA THR A 241 -12.19 -11.66 18.80
C THR A 241 -13.51 -11.48 19.52
N GLY A 242 -14.50 -12.25 19.14
CA GLY A 242 -15.79 -12.40 19.82
C GLY A 242 -15.87 -13.75 20.57
N PRO A 243 -16.99 -14.03 21.24
CA PRO A 243 -17.20 -15.28 21.98
C PRO A 243 -17.00 -16.54 21.13
N ASP A 244 -17.59 -16.55 19.94
CA ASP A 244 -17.64 -17.73 19.06
C ASP A 244 -16.89 -17.54 17.73
N SER A 245 -16.22 -16.41 17.55
CA SER A 245 -15.62 -16.06 16.27
C SER A 245 -14.39 -15.17 16.43
N ALA A 246 -13.47 -15.34 15.52
CA ALA A 246 -12.30 -14.47 15.42
C ALA A 246 -12.08 -14.02 13.97
N TYR A 247 -11.68 -12.77 13.83
CA TYR A 247 -11.41 -12.12 12.55
C TYR A 247 -10.03 -11.51 12.56
N ALA A 248 -9.44 -11.37 11.38
CA ALA A 248 -8.23 -10.57 11.15
C ALA A 248 -8.56 -9.43 10.19
N GLY A 249 -8.03 -8.26 10.44
CA GLY A 249 -8.33 -7.11 9.60
C GLY A 249 -7.57 -5.86 9.97
N ILE A 250 -8.04 -4.75 9.45
CA ILE A 250 -7.54 -3.42 9.73
C ILE A 250 -8.67 -2.63 10.39
N SER A 251 -8.37 -1.88 11.43
CA SER A 251 -9.34 -1.00 12.05
C SER A 251 -8.74 0.37 12.29
N GLN A 252 -9.53 1.41 12.01
CA GLN A 252 -9.17 2.80 12.23
C GLN A 252 -10.17 3.46 13.17
N LEU A 253 -9.65 4.14 14.19
CA LEU A 253 -10.46 4.94 15.09
C LEU A 253 -10.69 6.31 14.44
N CYS A 254 -11.95 6.68 14.31
CA CYS A 254 -12.40 7.99 13.85
C CYS A 254 -12.97 8.74 15.06
N ARG A 255 -12.25 9.72 15.57
CA ARG A 255 -12.77 10.61 16.61
C ARG A 255 -13.61 11.70 15.96
N LEU A 256 -14.89 11.73 16.32
CA LEU A 256 -15.83 12.74 15.81
C LEU A 256 -15.92 13.94 16.76
N SER A 257 -15.89 13.70 18.07
CA SER A 257 -15.87 14.73 19.09
C SER A 257 -15.04 14.26 20.30
N GLU A 258 -14.93 15.07 21.34
CA GLU A 258 -14.28 14.65 22.59
C GLU A 258 -15.00 13.46 23.27
N SER A 259 -16.30 13.35 23.08
CA SER A 259 -17.15 12.30 23.68
C SER A 259 -17.54 11.17 22.72
N GLN A 260 -17.34 11.35 21.40
CA GLN A 260 -17.78 10.36 20.40
C GLN A 260 -16.63 9.87 19.54
N SER A 261 -16.46 8.58 19.54
CA SER A 261 -15.51 7.86 18.68
C SER A 261 -16.21 6.72 17.96
N TYR A 262 -15.92 6.59 16.70
CA TYR A 262 -16.34 5.46 15.85
C TYR A 262 -15.13 4.71 15.34
N ARG A 263 -15.35 3.47 15.00
CA ARG A 263 -14.31 2.62 14.44
C ARG A 263 -14.79 2.06 13.11
N LEU A 264 -14.03 2.37 12.07
CA LEU A 264 -14.15 1.71 10.79
C LEU A 264 -13.24 0.49 10.79
N ALA A 265 -13.81 -0.68 10.51
CA ALA A 265 -13.06 -1.92 10.44
C ALA A 265 -13.33 -2.67 9.13
N VAL A 266 -12.29 -3.27 8.59
CA VAL A 266 -12.36 -4.18 7.44
C VAL A 266 -11.71 -5.48 7.86
N CYS A 267 -12.44 -6.57 7.86
CA CYS A 267 -11.98 -7.84 8.40
C CYS A 267 -12.49 -9.05 7.61
N ILE A 268 -11.74 -10.13 7.73
CA ILE A 268 -12.09 -11.47 7.23
C ILE A 268 -12.03 -12.47 8.38
N PRO A 269 -12.73 -13.61 8.32
CA PRO A 269 -12.61 -14.67 9.32
C PRO A 269 -11.15 -15.10 9.49
N MET A 270 -10.74 -15.36 10.73
CA MET A 270 -9.38 -15.77 11.07
C MET A 270 -8.94 -17.04 10.34
N ALA A 271 -9.88 -17.95 10.07
CA ALA A 271 -9.59 -19.16 9.30
C ALA A 271 -9.14 -18.85 7.86
N ASP A 272 -9.82 -17.89 7.22
CA ASP A 272 -9.49 -17.47 5.85
C ASP A 272 -8.16 -16.70 5.82
N TYR A 273 -7.93 -15.84 6.80
CA TYR A 273 -6.65 -15.16 6.97
C TYR A 273 -5.50 -16.16 7.09
N ARG A 274 -5.64 -17.18 7.97
CA ARG A 274 -4.62 -18.22 8.12
C ARG A 274 -4.38 -19.01 6.84
N ARG A 275 -5.46 -19.34 6.10
CA ARG A 275 -5.34 -20.02 4.80
C ARG A 275 -4.56 -19.18 3.79
N LEU A 276 -4.82 -17.87 3.70
CA LEU A 276 -4.12 -16.96 2.81
C LEU A 276 -2.64 -16.83 3.15
N VAL A 277 -2.32 -16.64 4.44
CA VAL A 277 -0.93 -16.57 4.90
C VAL A 277 -0.20 -17.88 4.63
N PHE A 278 -0.83 -19.02 4.91
CA PHE A 278 -0.23 -20.33 4.63
C PHE A 278 0.01 -20.56 3.13
N SER A 279 -0.97 -20.25 2.28
CA SER A 279 -0.81 -20.40 0.83
C SER A 279 0.28 -19.47 0.27
N GLY A 280 0.34 -18.23 0.75
CA GLY A 280 1.39 -17.28 0.38
C GLY A 280 2.78 -17.75 0.81
N ASN A 281 2.92 -18.22 2.05
CA ASN A 281 4.18 -18.75 2.55
C ASN A 281 4.62 -20.01 1.80
N LEU A 282 3.68 -20.91 1.45
CA LEU A 282 3.96 -22.11 0.65
C LEU A 282 4.44 -21.74 -0.75
N GLN A 283 3.81 -20.77 -1.41
CA GLN A 283 4.26 -20.28 -2.73
C GLN A 283 5.68 -19.69 -2.66
N MET A 284 5.97 -18.85 -1.66
CA MET A 284 7.32 -18.31 -1.48
C MET A 284 8.36 -19.38 -1.23
N LEU A 285 8.02 -20.41 -0.44
CA LEU A 285 8.89 -21.55 -0.21
C LEU A 285 9.15 -22.37 -1.50
N LEU A 286 8.11 -22.62 -2.29
CA LEU A 286 8.24 -23.32 -3.58
C LEU A 286 9.11 -22.52 -4.57
N ILE A 287 8.93 -21.21 -4.65
CA ILE A 287 9.77 -20.34 -5.49
C ILE A 287 11.22 -20.39 -4.99
N GLY A 288 11.46 -20.29 -3.68
CA GLY A 288 12.80 -20.41 -3.10
C GLY A 288 13.47 -21.76 -3.42
N LEU A 289 12.74 -22.87 -3.29
CA LEU A 289 13.24 -24.20 -3.65
C LEU A 289 13.53 -24.31 -5.15
N PHE A 290 12.67 -23.76 -6.00
CA PHE A 290 12.91 -23.75 -7.46
C PHE A 290 14.17 -22.95 -7.82
N ILE A 291 14.37 -21.77 -7.22
CA ILE A 291 15.58 -20.96 -7.43
C ILE A 291 16.82 -21.73 -6.96
N ALA A 292 16.78 -22.31 -5.76
CA ALA A 292 17.88 -23.11 -5.23
C ALA A 292 18.23 -24.30 -6.15
N PHE A 293 17.21 -25.05 -6.61
CA PHE A 293 17.38 -26.12 -7.57
C PHE A 293 17.99 -25.64 -8.90
N PHE A 294 17.49 -24.51 -9.41
CA PHE A 294 18.00 -23.92 -10.64
C PHE A 294 19.48 -23.51 -10.53
N VAL A 295 19.85 -22.89 -9.40
CA VAL A 295 21.25 -22.52 -9.15
C VAL A 295 22.13 -23.74 -9.08
N VAL A 296 21.73 -24.78 -8.34
CA VAL A 296 22.47 -26.05 -8.26
C VAL A 296 22.59 -26.69 -9.64
N PHE A 297 21.51 -26.73 -10.41
CA PHE A 297 21.52 -27.25 -11.77
C PHE A 297 22.46 -26.47 -12.69
N CYS A 298 22.45 -25.15 -12.64
CA CYS A 298 23.39 -24.31 -13.40
C CYS A 298 24.84 -24.56 -12.97
N CYS A 299 25.11 -24.62 -11.67
CA CYS A 299 26.43 -24.91 -11.14
C CYS A 299 26.93 -26.30 -11.58
N MET A 300 26.07 -27.32 -11.53
CA MET A 300 26.43 -28.66 -12.00
C MET A 300 26.70 -28.70 -13.52
N ASN A 301 25.87 -28.00 -14.32
CA ASN A 301 26.09 -27.91 -15.76
C ASN A 301 27.39 -27.14 -16.08
N PHE A 302 27.63 -26.03 -15.38
CA PHE A 302 28.86 -25.26 -15.51
C PHE A 302 30.08 -26.11 -15.13
N HIS A 303 30.02 -26.83 -14.02
CA HIS A 303 31.09 -27.74 -13.60
C HIS A 303 31.33 -28.83 -14.65
N ARG A 304 30.25 -29.50 -15.13
CA ARG A 304 30.38 -30.57 -16.13
C ARG A 304 30.86 -30.08 -17.49
N ARG A 305 30.36 -28.95 -17.98
CA ARG A 305 30.63 -28.50 -19.36
C ARG A 305 31.89 -27.64 -19.50
N ILE A 306 32.25 -26.92 -18.46
CA ILE A 306 33.35 -25.92 -18.52
C ILE A 306 34.48 -26.30 -17.59
N LEU A 307 34.22 -26.51 -16.32
CA LEU A 307 35.26 -26.69 -15.32
C LEU A 307 35.94 -28.10 -15.48
N SER A 308 35.15 -29.14 -15.63
CA SER A 308 35.69 -30.51 -15.72
C SER A 308 36.59 -30.72 -16.96
N PRO A 309 36.23 -30.29 -18.19
CA PRO A 309 37.14 -30.39 -19.32
C PRO A 309 38.36 -29.48 -19.17
N ALA A 310 38.20 -28.26 -18.64
CA ALA A 310 39.33 -27.35 -18.40
C ALA A 310 40.34 -27.95 -17.40
N PHE A 311 39.87 -28.57 -16.33
CA PHE A 311 40.75 -29.28 -15.40
C PHE A 311 41.45 -30.48 -16.03
N ARG A 312 40.77 -31.24 -16.89
CA ARG A 312 41.41 -32.36 -17.62
C ARG A 312 42.50 -31.86 -18.55
N GLN A 313 42.23 -30.81 -19.32
CA GLN A 313 43.29 -30.19 -20.18
C GLN A 313 44.46 -29.69 -19.35
N PHE A 314 44.19 -29.00 -18.23
CA PHE A 314 45.28 -28.53 -17.37
C PHE A 314 46.09 -29.67 -16.76
N GLU A 315 45.46 -30.79 -16.39
CA GLU A 315 46.19 -32.00 -15.94
C GLU A 315 47.00 -32.66 -17.05
N GLU A 316 46.45 -32.73 -18.28
CA GLU A 316 47.14 -33.23 -19.45
C GLU A 316 48.36 -32.37 -19.78
N ASP A 317 48.21 -31.06 -19.87
CA ASP A 317 49.30 -30.11 -20.10
C ASP A 317 50.37 -30.22 -19.00
N ARG A 318 49.98 -30.40 -17.78
CA ARG A 318 50.90 -30.55 -16.65
C ARG A 318 51.65 -31.92 -16.72
N ARG A 319 51.00 -32.98 -17.18
CA ARG A 319 51.63 -34.29 -17.39
C ARG A 319 52.63 -34.22 -18.56
N GLU A 320 52.22 -33.55 -19.63
CA GLU A 320 53.10 -33.36 -20.79
C GLU A 320 54.33 -32.51 -20.44
N SER A 321 54.11 -31.42 -19.70
CA SER A 321 55.20 -30.59 -19.20
C SER A 321 56.20 -31.36 -18.31
N ARG A 322 55.67 -32.25 -17.43
CA ARG A 322 56.51 -33.13 -16.62
C ARG A 322 57.32 -34.10 -17.50
N ARG A 323 56.64 -34.76 -18.45
CA ARG A 323 57.35 -35.66 -19.38
C ARG A 323 58.47 -34.96 -20.14
N ARG A 324 58.22 -33.77 -20.65
CA ARG A 324 59.27 -32.96 -21.31
C ARG A 324 60.42 -32.62 -20.36
N MET A 325 60.11 -32.30 -19.12
CA MET A 325 61.16 -32.03 -18.11
C MET A 325 61.97 -33.30 -17.80
N ASP A 326 61.33 -34.45 -17.68
CA ASP A 326 62.00 -35.73 -17.42
C ASP A 326 62.88 -36.14 -18.63
N GLU A 327 62.39 -35.93 -19.89
CA GLU A 327 63.15 -36.15 -21.11
C GLU A 327 64.40 -35.23 -21.19
N LEU A 328 64.21 -33.93 -20.91
CA LEU A 328 65.33 -32.98 -20.85
C LEU A 328 66.34 -33.31 -19.76
N GLN A 329 65.89 -33.82 -18.62
CA GLN A 329 66.81 -34.26 -17.57
C GLN A 329 67.59 -35.50 -17.98
N LEU A 330 66.93 -36.43 -18.66
CA LEU A 330 67.60 -37.62 -19.20
C LEU A 330 68.65 -37.25 -20.28
N GLU A 331 68.27 -36.39 -21.23
CA GLU A 331 69.20 -35.88 -22.23
C GLU A 331 70.40 -35.15 -21.59
N ARG A 332 70.14 -34.35 -20.58
CA ARG A 332 71.20 -33.67 -19.82
C ARG A 332 72.15 -34.68 -19.13
N GLN A 333 71.59 -35.73 -18.54
CA GLN A 333 72.41 -36.77 -17.93
C GLN A 333 73.22 -37.54 -18.97
N GLN A 334 72.65 -37.85 -20.11
CA GLN A 334 73.35 -38.52 -21.22
C GLN A 334 74.48 -37.64 -21.73
N MET A 335 74.23 -36.34 -21.93
CA MET A 335 75.22 -35.39 -22.37
C MET A 335 76.36 -35.22 -21.35
N GLN A 336 76.02 -35.17 -20.04
CA GLN A 336 77.01 -35.14 -19.00
C GLN A 336 77.89 -36.41 -18.99
N THR A 337 77.26 -37.57 -19.19
CA THR A 337 78.00 -38.83 -19.24
C THR A 337 78.95 -38.88 -20.47
N GLU A 338 78.46 -38.37 -21.61
CA GLU A 338 79.29 -38.27 -22.81
C GLU A 338 80.43 -37.28 -22.67
N LEU A 339 80.15 -36.11 -22.07
CA LEU A 339 81.20 -35.12 -21.74
C LEU A 339 82.23 -35.71 -20.76
N SER A 340 81.80 -36.50 -19.74
CA SER A 340 82.75 -37.18 -18.86
C SER A 340 83.63 -38.16 -19.59
N ARG A 341 83.01 -38.92 -20.52
CA ARG A 341 83.72 -39.87 -21.33
C ARG A 341 84.74 -39.18 -22.29
N LEU A 342 84.35 -38.09 -22.91
CA LEU A 342 85.22 -37.27 -23.75
C LEU A 342 86.35 -36.67 -22.91
N ALA A 343 86.07 -36.17 -21.69
CA ALA A 343 87.05 -35.65 -20.76
C ALA A 343 88.07 -36.70 -20.36
N ASP A 344 87.66 -37.97 -20.16
CA ASP A 344 88.58 -39.07 -19.86
C ASP A 344 89.41 -39.45 -21.08
N VAL A 345 88.85 -39.40 -22.31
CA VAL A 345 89.60 -39.60 -23.53
C VAL A 345 90.60 -38.50 -23.73
N CYS A 346 90.24 -37.22 -23.53
CA CYS A 346 91.13 -36.09 -23.60
C CYS A 346 92.23 -36.05 -22.54
N ARG A 347 92.03 -36.75 -21.45
CA ARG A 347 93.05 -36.83 -20.36
C ARG A 347 94.18 -37.82 -20.72
N ASN A 348 93.88 -38.74 -21.66
CA ASN A 348 94.89 -39.73 -22.15
C ASN A 348 95.65 -39.27 -23.37
N GLU A 349 95.24 -38.23 -24.09
CA GLU A 349 96.00 -37.59 -25.16
C GLU A 349 96.60 -36.28 -24.64
N SER A 350 97.91 -36.09 -24.83
CA SER A 350 98.65 -34.89 -24.41
C SER A 350 98.06 -33.67 -25.18
N VAL A 351 97.20 -32.92 -24.44
CA VAL A 351 96.63 -31.68 -24.99
C VAL A 351 97.79 -30.71 -25.28
N PRO A 352 97.84 -30.11 -26.47
CA PRO A 352 98.90 -29.12 -26.81
C PRO A 352 98.93 -27.98 -25.78
N ASP A 353 100.08 -27.59 -25.36
CA ASP A 353 100.37 -26.57 -24.35
C ASP A 353 99.64 -25.22 -24.66
N ALA A 354 99.43 -24.93 -25.91
CA ALA A 354 98.62 -23.79 -26.42
C ALA A 354 97.11 -23.83 -26.04
N PHE A 355 96.53 -25.02 -25.97
CA PHE A 355 95.08 -25.16 -25.54
C PHE A 355 94.88 -25.05 -24.03
N GLN A 356 95.85 -25.56 -23.26
CA GLN A 356 95.82 -25.38 -21.80
C GLN A 356 95.97 -23.90 -21.44
N THR A 357 96.88 -23.14 -22.13
CA THR A 357 97.04 -21.71 -21.93
C THR A 357 95.82 -20.90 -22.36
N PHE A 358 95.10 -21.32 -23.39
CA PHE A 358 93.89 -20.72 -23.84
C PHE A 358 92.78 -20.94 -22.80
N VAL A 359 92.50 -22.18 -22.30
CA VAL A 359 91.47 -22.46 -21.31
C VAL A 359 91.82 -21.76 -20.00
N ALA A 360 93.11 -21.68 -19.59
CA ALA A 360 93.48 -20.96 -18.38
C ALA A 360 93.21 -19.45 -18.51
N GLY A 361 93.20 -18.88 -19.70
CA GLY A 361 92.85 -17.50 -19.97
C GLY A 361 91.40 -17.14 -19.89
N ILE A 362 90.49 -18.11 -20.01
CA ILE A 362 89.01 -17.88 -19.94
C ILE A 362 88.56 -17.24 -18.64
N PRO A 363 88.98 -17.71 -17.43
CA PRO A 363 88.60 -17.12 -16.17
C PRO A 363 89.16 -15.68 -15.93
N THR A 364 90.15 -15.24 -16.71
CA THR A 364 90.78 -13.92 -16.57
C THR A 364 90.01 -12.83 -17.34
N LEU A 365 89.08 -13.23 -18.21
CA LEU A 365 88.29 -12.28 -19.00
C LEU A 365 87.40 -11.42 -18.11
N THR A 366 87.38 -10.12 -18.38
CA THR A 366 86.41 -9.20 -17.73
C THR A 366 84.99 -9.58 -18.05
N LYS A 367 84.09 -9.05 -17.32
CA LYS A 367 82.66 -9.36 -17.47
C LYS A 367 82.13 -9.05 -18.89
N THR A 368 82.63 -8.03 -19.54
CA THR A 368 82.26 -7.67 -20.88
C THR A 368 82.96 -8.58 -21.92
N GLU A 369 84.21 -8.87 -21.76
CA GLU A 369 84.99 -9.79 -22.63
C GLU A 369 84.38 -11.21 -22.52
N ARG A 370 84.01 -11.60 -21.35
CA ARG A 370 83.32 -12.91 -21.14
C ARG A 370 82.01 -13.01 -21.92
N ARG A 371 81.21 -11.97 -21.88
CA ARG A 371 79.94 -11.94 -22.63
C ARG A 371 80.09 -11.94 -24.11
N ILE A 372 81.14 -11.28 -24.60
CA ILE A 372 81.55 -11.25 -26.04
C ILE A 372 82.02 -12.64 -26.42
N PHE A 373 82.88 -13.23 -25.61
CA PHE A 373 83.44 -14.57 -25.82
C PHE A 373 82.29 -15.63 -25.88
N ASP A 374 81.39 -15.57 -24.92
CA ASP A 374 80.25 -16.50 -24.86
C ASP A 374 79.34 -16.33 -26.10
N GLY A 375 79.22 -15.10 -26.65
CA GLY A 375 78.44 -14.84 -27.85
C GLY A 375 79.14 -15.48 -29.09
N TYR A 376 80.45 -15.38 -29.23
CA TYR A 376 81.17 -16.05 -30.30
C TYR A 376 81.17 -17.58 -30.12
N ALA A 377 81.30 -18.05 -28.91
CA ALA A 377 81.29 -19.47 -28.64
C ALA A 377 79.91 -20.08 -28.93
N ALA A 378 78.83 -19.30 -28.80
CA ALA A 378 77.46 -19.69 -29.18
C ALA A 378 77.19 -19.57 -30.69
N GLY A 379 78.18 -19.15 -31.49
CA GLY A 379 78.08 -19.05 -32.96
C GLY A 379 77.37 -17.77 -33.43
N LEU A 380 77.27 -16.75 -32.62
CA LEU A 380 76.69 -15.47 -33.01
C LEU A 380 77.64 -14.67 -33.85
N ARG A 381 77.15 -13.95 -34.85
CA ARG A 381 77.92 -13.08 -35.71
C ARG A 381 78.21 -11.75 -35.01
N THR A 382 79.26 -11.07 -35.34
CA THR A 382 79.66 -9.77 -34.77
C THR A 382 78.50 -8.78 -34.61
N ARG A 383 77.59 -8.68 -35.60
CA ARG A 383 76.45 -7.76 -35.60
C ARG A 383 75.44 -8.18 -34.55
N GLU A 384 75.16 -9.45 -34.39
CA GLU A 384 74.22 -9.97 -33.43
C GLU A 384 74.69 -9.78 -31.98
N ILE A 385 76.00 -9.93 -31.75
CA ILE A 385 76.67 -9.66 -30.46
C ILE A 385 76.59 -8.18 -30.09
N VAL A 386 76.85 -7.27 -31.06
CA VAL A 386 76.75 -5.82 -30.90
C VAL A 386 75.31 -5.43 -30.48
N GLU A 387 74.30 -5.97 -31.16
CA GLU A 387 72.89 -5.71 -30.91
C GLU A 387 72.46 -6.28 -29.57
N GLN A 388 72.84 -7.51 -29.26
CA GLN A 388 72.41 -8.23 -28.02
C GLN A 388 73.08 -7.63 -26.78
N LEU A 389 74.30 -7.13 -26.88
CA LEU A 389 75.00 -6.56 -25.73
C LEU A 389 74.85 -5.04 -25.63
N ASP A 390 74.19 -4.41 -26.59
CA ASP A 390 74.02 -2.94 -26.72
C ASP A 390 75.32 -2.20 -26.61
N ILE A 391 76.33 -2.65 -27.36
CA ILE A 391 77.69 -2.05 -27.42
C ILE A 391 78.04 -1.55 -28.85
N LYS A 392 78.91 -0.58 -28.98
CA LYS A 392 79.34 -0.13 -30.30
C LYS A 392 80.28 -1.16 -30.94
N ASP A 393 80.26 -1.27 -32.28
CA ASP A 393 81.15 -2.15 -33.05
C ASP A 393 82.67 -1.85 -32.74
N SER A 394 82.98 -0.57 -32.52
CA SER A 394 84.30 -0.18 -32.05
C SER A 394 84.70 -0.74 -30.69
N THR A 395 83.71 -0.85 -29.76
CA THR A 395 83.94 -1.41 -28.44
C THR A 395 84.11 -2.94 -28.49
N LEU A 396 83.38 -3.61 -29.34
CA LEU A 396 83.52 -5.04 -29.54
C LEU A 396 84.92 -5.39 -30.16
N ARG A 397 85.38 -4.60 -31.11
CA ARG A 397 86.73 -4.78 -31.73
C ARG A 397 87.88 -4.48 -30.77
N PHE A 398 87.67 -3.57 -29.82
CA PHE A 398 88.64 -3.26 -28.79
C PHE A 398 88.88 -4.44 -27.83
N HIS A 399 87.79 -5.08 -27.43
CA HIS A 399 87.88 -6.27 -26.59
C HIS A 399 88.17 -7.53 -27.39
#